data_0c5fe8aad0f5f6410e9335ad4581046f
#
_entry.id   0c5fe8aad0f5f6410e9335ad4581046f
#
_cell.length_a   1.000
_cell.length_b   1.000
_cell.length_c   1.000
_cell.angle_alpha   90.00
_cell.angle_beta   90.00
_cell.angle_gamma   90.00
#
_symmetry.space_group_name_H-M   'P 1'
#
loop_
_entity.id
_entity.type
_entity.pdbx_description
1 polymer ?
#
loop_
_entity_poly.entity_id
_entity_poly.type
_entity_poly.pdbx_seq_one_letter_code
_entity_poly.pdbx_strand_id
1 'polypeptide(L)'
;MNHLHQQEMLTTLTSNHRYRGIKEGYRSGLEVGVAEELRRLGIPFTYETERLSYLIPARTAKYTPDFILPKAGGVWFLETKGRWVTADRQKHVLIKKQLPDLDLRFLFQNANAKLYKGSKTSYADFCIKNGFEWAHKRIPSEWIEECHLGMKQAK
;
A
#
# COMPACT_ATOMS: atom_id res chain seq x y z
N MET A 1 14.37 -23.56 -3.60
CA MET A 1 15.82 -23.34 -3.39
C MET A 1 16.53 -24.62 -3.77
N ASN A 2 17.54 -24.57 -4.62
CA ASN A 2 18.24 -25.78 -5.06
C ASN A 2 19.34 -26.16 -4.04
N HIS A 3 19.80 -27.43 -4.13
CA HIS A 3 20.78 -27.97 -3.19
C HIS A 3 22.12 -27.23 -3.21
N LEU A 4 22.56 -26.75 -4.39
CA LEU A 4 23.79 -25.95 -4.54
C LEU A 4 23.74 -24.65 -3.75
N HIS A 5 22.64 -23.92 -3.82
CA HIS A 5 22.45 -22.66 -3.10
C HIS A 5 22.45 -22.88 -1.57
N GLN A 6 21.87 -23.98 -1.10
CA GLN A 6 21.92 -24.33 0.33
C GLN A 6 23.34 -24.65 0.80
N GLN A 7 24.15 -25.34 -0.03
CA GLN A 7 25.54 -25.62 0.28
C GLN A 7 26.41 -24.35 0.31
N GLU A 8 26.19 -23.42 -0.60
CA GLU A 8 26.88 -22.12 -0.60
C GLU A 8 26.56 -21.30 0.66
N MET A 9 25.30 -21.28 1.07
CA MET A 9 24.87 -20.63 2.32
C MET A 9 25.55 -21.27 3.54
N LEU A 10 25.60 -22.59 3.61
CA LEU A 10 26.25 -23.30 4.70
C LEU A 10 27.76 -23.01 4.73
N THR A 11 28.42 -23.01 3.59
CA THR A 11 29.84 -22.65 3.48
C THR A 11 30.10 -21.23 3.95
N THR A 12 29.23 -20.29 3.57
CA THR A 12 29.34 -18.89 4.00
C THR A 12 29.15 -18.74 5.52
N LEU A 13 28.21 -19.49 6.11
CA LEU A 13 27.98 -19.50 7.55
C LEU A 13 29.19 -20.05 8.32
N THR A 14 29.79 -21.13 7.84
CA THR A 14 30.88 -21.81 8.53
C THR A 14 32.25 -21.17 8.31
N SER A 15 32.51 -20.55 7.15
CA SER A 15 33.77 -19.87 6.86
C SER A 15 33.92 -18.50 7.52
N ASN A 16 32.82 -17.82 7.78
CA ASN A 16 32.80 -16.54 8.47
C ASN A 16 32.49 -16.75 9.97
N HIS A 17 33.51 -17.04 10.78
CA HIS A 17 33.42 -17.17 12.23
C HIS A 17 32.98 -15.90 12.99
N ARG A 18 32.46 -14.89 12.29
CA ARG A 18 31.97 -13.66 12.91
C ARG A 18 30.51 -13.48 12.59
N TYR A 19 29.74 -13.30 13.66
CA TYR A 19 28.33 -12.89 13.66
C TYR A 19 28.13 -11.63 12.80
N ARG A 20 28.05 -11.78 11.47
CA ARG A 20 27.76 -10.68 10.56
C ARG A 20 26.26 -10.44 10.54
N GLY A 21 25.86 -9.22 10.74
CA GLY A 21 24.46 -8.80 10.71
C GLY A 21 23.95 -8.17 12.00
N ILE A 22 24.77 -8.17 13.05
CA ILE A 22 24.43 -7.52 14.31
C ILE A 22 24.98 -6.07 14.30
N LYS A 23 24.48 -5.28 13.37
CA LYS A 23 24.40 -3.85 13.57
C LYS A 23 22.95 -3.56 13.88
N GLU A 24 22.69 -3.44 15.18
CA GLU A 24 21.54 -2.77 15.75
C GLU A 24 20.16 -3.38 15.52
N GLY A 25 19.58 -3.92 16.59
CA GLY A 25 18.16 -3.94 16.77
C GLY A 25 17.45 -5.18 16.27
N TYR A 26 17.58 -6.29 16.99
CA TYR A 26 16.53 -7.30 16.98
C TYR A 26 15.20 -6.63 17.24
N ARG A 27 14.16 -7.03 16.52
CA ARG A 27 12.82 -6.40 16.59
C ARG A 27 12.05 -6.80 17.85
N SER A 28 12.45 -7.88 18.51
CA SER A 28 11.79 -8.39 19.70
C SER A 28 12.75 -8.96 20.72
N GLY A 29 12.31 -9.01 21.99
CA GLY A 29 13.07 -9.67 23.06
C GLY A 29 13.30 -11.17 22.84
N LEU A 30 12.38 -11.82 22.11
CA LEU A 30 12.54 -13.24 21.73
C LEU A 30 13.73 -13.42 20.78
N GLU A 31 13.87 -12.56 19.76
CA GLU A 31 15.00 -12.62 18.81
C GLU A 31 16.33 -12.37 19.51
N VAL A 32 16.37 -11.45 20.47
CA VAL A 32 17.55 -11.23 21.32
C VAL A 32 17.92 -12.51 22.08
N GLY A 33 16.94 -13.14 22.75
CA GLY A 33 17.16 -14.37 23.51
C GLY A 33 17.66 -15.52 22.64
N VAL A 34 17.09 -15.71 21.45
CA VAL A 34 17.56 -16.73 20.49
C VAL A 34 18.99 -16.46 20.02
N ALA A 35 19.32 -15.21 19.70
CA ALA A 35 20.66 -14.85 19.27
C ALA A 35 21.70 -15.07 20.39
N GLU A 36 21.38 -14.75 21.64
CA GLU A 36 22.23 -14.99 22.80
C GLU A 36 22.45 -16.50 23.04
N GLU A 37 21.38 -17.29 22.92
CA GLU A 37 21.47 -18.74 23.04
C GLU A 37 22.35 -19.36 21.97
N LEU A 38 22.15 -18.96 20.69
CA LEU A 38 22.99 -19.44 19.58
C LEU A 38 24.47 -19.09 19.78
N ARG A 39 24.77 -17.88 20.28
CA ARG A 39 26.15 -17.49 20.62
C ARG A 39 26.73 -18.35 21.73
N ARG A 40 25.98 -18.59 22.80
CA ARG A 40 26.38 -19.42 23.92
C ARG A 40 26.68 -20.86 23.48
N LEU A 41 25.93 -21.38 22.51
CA LEU A 41 26.11 -22.70 21.95
C LEU A 41 27.20 -22.77 20.85
N GLY A 42 27.81 -21.64 20.48
CA GLY A 42 28.82 -21.57 19.43
C GLY A 42 28.26 -21.84 18.02
N ILE A 43 26.95 -21.68 17.83
CA ILE A 43 26.28 -21.89 16.54
C ILE A 43 26.34 -20.60 15.71
N PRO A 44 27.04 -20.62 14.54
CA PRO A 44 27.07 -19.44 13.68
C PRO A 44 25.71 -19.18 13.05
N PHE A 45 25.33 -17.90 13.00
CA PHE A 45 24.08 -17.48 12.37
C PHE A 45 24.23 -16.11 11.70
N THR A 46 23.31 -15.80 10.80
CA THR A 46 23.05 -14.46 10.29
C THR A 46 21.63 -14.07 10.65
N TYR A 47 21.38 -12.75 10.74
CA TYR A 47 20.06 -12.23 11.06
C TYR A 47 19.57 -11.34 9.95
N GLU A 48 18.42 -11.68 9.35
CA GLU A 48 17.74 -10.94 8.26
C GLU A 48 18.66 -10.59 7.06
N THR A 49 19.63 -11.44 6.74
CA THR A 49 20.53 -11.20 5.61
C THR A 49 20.02 -11.77 4.28
N GLU A 50 19.10 -12.75 4.34
CA GLU A 50 18.60 -13.45 3.16
C GLU A 50 17.19 -13.02 2.80
N ARG A 51 16.92 -12.95 1.48
CA ARG A 51 15.59 -12.67 0.93
C ARG A 51 15.17 -13.81 0.02
N LEU A 52 14.14 -14.52 0.43
CA LEU A 52 13.57 -15.62 -0.35
C LEU A 52 12.38 -15.10 -1.16
N SER A 53 12.41 -15.30 -2.48
CA SER A 53 11.29 -14.96 -3.36
C SER A 53 10.29 -16.11 -3.41
N TYR A 54 9.00 -15.77 -3.33
CA TYR A 54 7.91 -16.71 -3.52
C TYR A 54 6.79 -16.06 -4.35
N LEU A 55 5.98 -16.87 -5.01
CA LEU A 55 4.86 -16.39 -5.82
C LEU A 55 3.60 -16.27 -4.97
N ILE A 56 2.95 -15.10 -5.06
CA ILE A 56 1.60 -14.93 -4.54
C ILE A 56 0.64 -15.20 -5.70
N PRO A 57 -0.23 -16.21 -5.63
CA PRO A 57 -1.18 -16.49 -6.71
C PRO A 57 -2.07 -15.30 -7.01
N ALA A 58 -2.34 -15.04 -8.29
CA ALA A 58 -3.29 -14.02 -8.71
C ALA A 58 -4.70 -14.36 -8.16
N ARG A 59 -5.40 -13.34 -7.67
CA ARG A 59 -6.77 -13.47 -7.18
C ARG A 59 -7.62 -12.31 -7.66
N THR A 60 -8.90 -12.56 -7.89
CA THR A 60 -9.90 -11.51 -8.10
C THR A 60 -10.28 -10.91 -6.75
N ALA A 61 -10.20 -9.59 -6.64
CA ALA A 61 -10.67 -8.83 -5.48
C ALA A 61 -11.92 -8.03 -5.85
N LYS A 62 -12.77 -7.77 -4.86
CA LYS A 62 -13.94 -6.89 -5.00
C LYS A 62 -13.65 -5.53 -4.38
N TYR A 63 -14.16 -4.49 -5.01
CA TYR A 63 -14.10 -3.13 -4.50
C TYR A 63 -15.52 -2.57 -4.38
N THR A 64 -15.82 -1.97 -3.24
CA THR A 64 -17.10 -1.31 -2.96
C THR A 64 -16.80 0.15 -2.65
N PRO A 65 -17.18 1.11 -3.52
CA PRO A 65 -17.11 2.53 -3.22
C PRO A 65 -18.02 2.92 -2.05
N ASP A 66 -17.69 4.00 -1.36
CA ASP A 66 -18.50 4.46 -0.22
C ASP A 66 -19.89 4.94 -0.67
N PHE A 67 -19.96 5.69 -1.77
CA PHE A 67 -21.23 6.25 -2.27
C PHE A 67 -21.34 6.11 -3.79
N ILE A 68 -22.57 5.91 -4.26
CA ILE A 68 -22.96 5.96 -5.68
C ILE A 68 -23.89 7.16 -5.84
N LEU A 69 -23.56 8.07 -6.73
CA LEU A 69 -24.25 9.34 -6.90
C LEU A 69 -24.70 9.53 -8.36
N PRO A 70 -25.87 10.14 -8.59
CA PRO A 70 -26.39 10.34 -9.95
C PRO A 70 -25.61 11.41 -10.70
N LYS A 71 -25.52 11.26 -12.02
CA LYS A 71 -25.14 12.32 -12.97
C LYS A 71 -25.94 12.16 -14.27
N ALA A 72 -25.89 13.17 -15.14
CA ALA A 72 -26.51 13.06 -16.45
C ALA A 72 -26.00 11.81 -17.20
N GLY A 73 -26.92 10.93 -17.59
CA GLY A 73 -26.60 9.71 -18.33
C GLY A 73 -26.00 8.58 -17.53
N GLY A 74 -25.95 8.65 -16.17
CA GLY A 74 -25.41 7.56 -15.39
C GLY A 74 -25.14 7.88 -13.92
N VAL A 75 -24.04 7.34 -13.40
CA VAL A 75 -23.63 7.50 -12.01
C VAL A 75 -22.14 7.80 -11.91
N TRP A 76 -21.72 8.34 -10.79
CA TRP A 76 -20.33 8.43 -10.39
C TRP A 76 -20.15 7.91 -8.96
N PHE A 77 -18.93 7.64 -8.57
CA PHE A 77 -18.60 6.99 -7.31
C PHE A 77 -17.76 7.92 -6.44
N LEU A 78 -18.13 8.03 -5.18
CA LEU A 78 -17.40 8.82 -4.21
C LEU A 78 -16.74 7.90 -3.19
N GLU A 79 -15.46 8.12 -2.99
CA GLU A 79 -14.66 7.51 -1.93
C GLU A 79 -14.21 8.58 -0.95
N THR A 80 -14.54 8.41 0.34
CA THR A 80 -14.16 9.33 1.40
C THR A 80 -12.92 8.85 2.14
N LYS A 81 -11.97 9.72 2.42
CA LYS A 81 -10.72 9.35 3.09
C LYS A 81 -10.31 10.34 4.17
N GLY A 82 -10.24 9.87 5.41
CA GLY A 82 -9.49 10.53 6.47
C GLY A 82 -8.00 10.23 6.31
N ARG A 83 -7.65 8.94 6.37
CA ARG A 83 -6.29 8.43 6.12
C ARG A 83 -6.27 7.57 4.87
N TRP A 84 -5.32 7.85 3.96
CA TRP A 84 -5.17 7.12 2.71
C TRP A 84 -3.84 6.37 2.69
N VAL A 85 -3.85 5.14 3.18
CA VAL A 85 -2.65 4.31 3.32
C VAL A 85 -2.14 3.78 1.99
N THR A 86 -0.87 3.34 1.95
CA THR A 86 -0.22 2.89 0.72
C THR A 86 -0.98 1.77 0.01
N ALA A 87 -1.47 0.77 0.75
CA ALA A 87 -2.24 -0.33 0.18
C ALA A 87 -3.54 0.15 -0.51
N ASP A 88 -4.23 1.12 0.09
CA ASP A 88 -5.42 1.73 -0.51
C ASP A 88 -5.09 2.51 -1.78
N ARG A 89 -4.02 3.30 -1.77
CA ARG A 89 -3.58 4.05 -2.96
C ARG A 89 -3.23 3.11 -4.12
N GLN A 90 -2.49 2.03 -3.85
CA GLN A 90 -2.16 1.02 -4.85
C GLN A 90 -3.41 0.34 -5.41
N LYS A 91 -4.36 -0.01 -4.54
CA LYS A 91 -5.66 -0.56 -4.93
C LYS A 91 -6.40 0.38 -5.89
N HIS A 92 -6.53 1.67 -5.55
CA HIS A 92 -7.24 2.63 -6.38
C HIS A 92 -6.56 2.89 -7.72
N VAL A 93 -5.23 2.94 -7.77
CA VAL A 93 -4.47 3.02 -9.03
C VAL A 93 -4.74 1.79 -9.91
N LEU A 94 -4.76 0.60 -9.30
CA LEU A 94 -5.05 -0.64 -10.01
C LEU A 94 -6.49 -0.67 -10.56
N ILE A 95 -7.46 -0.22 -9.77
CA ILE A 95 -8.87 -0.09 -10.17
C ILE A 95 -8.98 0.86 -11.38
N LYS A 96 -8.37 2.04 -11.30
CA LYS A 96 -8.39 3.01 -12.41
C LYS A 96 -7.76 2.45 -13.68
N LYS A 97 -6.68 1.70 -13.55
CA LYS A 97 -6.02 1.06 -14.69
C LYS A 97 -6.89 -0.01 -15.34
N GLN A 98 -7.64 -0.78 -14.57
CA GLN A 98 -8.47 -1.89 -15.05
C GLN A 98 -9.88 -1.44 -15.46
N LEU A 99 -10.38 -0.36 -14.86
CA LEU A 99 -11.70 0.23 -15.10
C LEU A 99 -11.54 1.72 -15.47
N PRO A 100 -10.94 2.06 -16.61
CA PRO A 100 -10.59 3.45 -16.96
C PRO A 100 -11.82 4.36 -17.08
N ASP A 101 -12.98 3.83 -17.43
CA ASP A 101 -14.22 4.58 -17.59
C ASP A 101 -14.98 4.80 -16.27
N LEU A 102 -14.47 4.23 -15.17
CA LEU A 102 -15.06 4.41 -13.85
C LEU A 102 -14.83 5.84 -13.36
N ASP A 103 -15.92 6.61 -13.20
CA ASP A 103 -15.89 7.95 -12.62
C ASP A 103 -15.81 7.84 -11.09
N LEU A 104 -14.58 7.65 -10.59
CA LEU A 104 -14.26 7.54 -9.17
C LEU A 104 -13.58 8.81 -8.70
N ARG A 105 -14.22 9.49 -7.73
CA ARG A 105 -13.76 10.75 -7.15
C ARG A 105 -13.49 10.60 -5.66
N PHE A 106 -12.54 11.37 -5.14
CA PHE A 106 -12.14 11.32 -3.73
C PHE A 106 -12.55 12.58 -2.97
N LEU A 107 -13.08 12.37 -1.77
CA LEU A 107 -13.29 13.45 -0.80
C LEU A 107 -12.36 13.19 0.40
N PHE A 108 -11.38 14.05 0.58
CA PHE A 108 -10.44 13.95 1.70
C PHE A 108 -10.83 14.87 2.85
N GLN A 109 -10.75 14.38 4.07
CA GLN A 109 -10.80 15.22 5.27
C GLN A 109 -9.67 16.26 5.24
N ASN A 110 -8.49 15.89 4.75
CA ASN A 110 -7.35 16.78 4.50
C ASN A 110 -6.57 16.34 3.24
N ALA A 111 -6.88 16.95 2.10
CA ALA A 111 -6.18 16.67 0.84
C ALA A 111 -4.70 17.08 0.83
N ASN A 112 -4.29 17.99 1.73
CA ASN A 112 -2.91 18.42 1.88
C ASN A 112 -2.07 17.48 2.76
N ALA A 113 -2.70 16.46 3.37
CA ALA A 113 -2.00 15.45 4.15
C ALA A 113 -0.94 14.74 3.28
N LYS A 114 0.23 14.51 3.85
CA LYS A 114 1.33 13.85 3.15
C LYS A 114 1.12 12.35 3.08
N LEU A 115 1.63 11.71 2.03
CA LEU A 115 1.46 10.27 1.80
C LEU A 115 2.01 9.42 2.98
N TYR A 116 3.09 9.88 3.57
CA TYR A 116 3.75 9.30 4.75
C TYR A 116 4.66 10.35 5.40
N LYS A 117 5.16 10.06 6.58
CA LYS A 117 6.08 10.95 7.31
C LYS A 117 7.34 11.22 6.47
N GLY A 118 7.63 12.49 6.19
CA GLY A 118 8.76 12.91 5.35
C GLY A 118 8.47 12.98 3.84
N SER A 119 7.28 12.56 3.39
CA SER A 119 6.88 12.73 1.99
C SER A 119 6.68 14.20 1.63
N LYS A 120 7.16 14.61 0.46
CA LYS A 120 6.86 15.93 -0.13
C LYS A 120 5.51 15.93 -0.85
N THR A 121 5.00 14.76 -1.25
CA THR A 121 3.77 14.57 -2.01
C THR A 121 2.57 14.51 -1.07
N SER A 122 1.52 15.28 -1.34
CA SER A 122 0.23 15.24 -0.66
C SER A 122 -0.74 14.25 -1.33
N TYR A 123 -1.91 14.05 -0.72
CA TYR A 123 -3.01 13.29 -1.34
C TYR A 123 -3.49 13.96 -2.61
N ALA A 124 -3.62 15.29 -2.61
CA ALA A 124 -3.97 16.07 -3.79
C ALA A 124 -2.95 15.88 -4.92
N ASP A 125 -1.64 16.01 -4.62
CA ASP A 125 -0.58 15.80 -5.60
C ASP A 125 -0.63 14.39 -6.20
N PHE A 126 -0.91 13.39 -5.36
CA PHE A 126 -1.05 12.00 -5.81
C PHE A 126 -2.26 11.82 -6.74
N CYS A 127 -3.39 12.45 -6.42
CA CYS A 127 -4.57 12.45 -7.27
C CYS A 127 -4.29 13.09 -8.63
N ILE A 128 -3.67 14.26 -8.66
CA ILE A 128 -3.28 14.95 -9.89
C ILE A 128 -2.37 14.06 -10.74
N LYS A 129 -1.34 13.48 -10.14
CA LYS A 129 -0.40 12.61 -10.84
C LYS A 129 -1.06 11.37 -11.47
N ASN A 130 -2.06 10.80 -10.80
CA ASN A 130 -2.74 9.58 -11.24
C ASN A 130 -4.08 9.83 -11.93
N GLY A 131 -4.43 11.09 -12.19
CA GLY A 131 -5.65 11.47 -12.90
C GLY A 131 -6.94 11.18 -12.14
N PHE A 132 -6.94 11.27 -10.82
CA PHE A 132 -8.15 11.21 -9.99
C PHE A 132 -8.72 12.61 -9.75
N GLU A 133 -10.04 12.72 -9.81
CA GLU A 133 -10.74 13.90 -9.27
C GLU A 133 -10.79 13.83 -7.75
N TRP A 134 -10.67 14.98 -7.09
CA TRP A 134 -10.63 15.06 -5.64
C TRP A 134 -11.19 16.37 -5.11
N ALA A 135 -11.64 16.34 -3.86
CA ALA A 135 -12.09 17.50 -3.12
C ALA A 135 -11.54 17.51 -1.69
N HIS A 136 -11.52 18.69 -1.08
CA HIS A 136 -11.04 18.91 0.29
C HIS A 136 -12.19 19.29 1.21
N LYS A 137 -12.44 18.47 2.22
CA LYS A 137 -13.42 18.63 3.30
C LYS A 137 -14.90 18.57 2.90
N ARG A 138 -15.27 19.14 1.77
CA ARG A 138 -16.68 19.25 1.33
C ARG A 138 -16.83 18.87 -0.12
N ILE A 139 -18.00 18.36 -0.47
CA ILE A 139 -18.37 18.11 -1.87
C ILE A 139 -18.48 19.47 -2.58
N PRO A 140 -17.77 19.66 -3.72
CA PRO A 140 -17.86 20.89 -4.51
C PRO A 140 -19.27 21.15 -5.04
N SER A 141 -19.64 22.41 -5.21
CA SER A 141 -20.93 22.79 -5.79
C SER A 141 -21.16 22.21 -7.16
N GLU A 142 -20.11 22.13 -7.96
CA GLU A 142 -20.14 21.55 -9.33
C GLU A 142 -20.58 20.08 -9.31
N TRP A 143 -20.09 19.30 -8.36
CA TRP A 143 -20.47 17.89 -8.21
C TRP A 143 -21.92 17.74 -7.73
N ILE A 144 -22.40 18.68 -6.89
CA ILE A 144 -23.80 18.72 -6.45
C ILE A 144 -24.72 19.08 -7.62
N GLU A 145 -24.32 20.03 -8.47
CA GLU A 145 -25.06 20.39 -9.68
C GLU A 145 -25.17 19.23 -10.67
N GLU A 146 -24.08 18.47 -10.87
CA GLU A 146 -24.12 17.24 -11.67
C GLU A 146 -25.15 16.24 -11.13
N CYS A 147 -25.23 16.07 -9.81
CA CYS A 147 -26.24 15.20 -9.20
C CYS A 147 -27.67 15.70 -9.48
N HIS A 148 -27.92 17.00 -9.35
CA HIS A 148 -29.23 17.58 -9.64
C HIS A 148 -29.64 17.40 -11.12
N LEU A 149 -28.69 17.55 -12.05
CA LEU A 149 -28.93 17.29 -13.47
C LEU A 149 -29.29 15.81 -13.72
N GLY A 150 -28.55 14.89 -13.11
CA GLY A 150 -28.85 13.46 -13.22
C GLY A 150 -30.24 13.09 -12.69
N MET A 151 -30.64 13.68 -11.55
CA MET A 151 -31.97 13.48 -10.96
C MET A 151 -33.11 13.99 -11.84
N LYS A 152 -32.91 15.08 -12.60
CA LYS A 152 -33.93 15.63 -13.53
C LYS A 152 -34.14 14.74 -14.74
N GLN A 153 -33.09 14.06 -15.20
CA GLN A 153 -33.17 13.19 -16.38
C GLN A 153 -33.75 11.80 -16.07
N ALA A 154 -33.72 11.38 -14.78
CA ALA A 154 -34.29 10.12 -14.34
C ALA A 154 -35.82 10.14 -14.15
N LYS A 155 -36.46 11.31 -14.29
CA LYS A 155 -37.93 11.49 -14.27
C LYS A 155 -38.49 11.51 -15.66
#